data_e71fb9a5040376f7c3c13a5509b37f64
#
_entry.id   e71fb9a5040376f7c3c13a5509b37f64
#
_cell.length_a   1.000
_cell.length_b   1.000
_cell.length_c   1.000
_cell.angle_alpha   90.00
_cell.angle_beta   90.00
_cell.angle_gamma   90.00
#
_symmetry.space_group_name_H-M   'P 1'
#
loop_
_entity.id
_entity.type
_entity.pdbx_description
1 polymer ?
#
loop_
_entity_poly.entity_id
_entity_poly.type
_entity_poly.pdbx_seq_one_letter_code
_entity_poly.pdbx_strand_id
1 'polypeptide(L)'
;METTDWSALGFDYCKTDWNVRYSYTDGKWSPMEVTQDEYIKMHMSASCLHYGIELFEGLKAFRGVDGKVRLFRVADNARRLQSSAERLCLPVPSVEMIVDACVEVVKRNERFIPPYETGASLYLRPVMFGTTVGLGVKPAKEALLIVYCSPVGAYFKGGIKPIRVAVDREQDRAAPRGTGDVKVGGNYAASLLSGEKGHELGYSNIMYLDAAEHKYIEECGAANFFGIKDGKYITPKSPSVLPSITNMSLRQLARDMGLTVEERHIPVEELATFEECGACGTAAVISPIGFVYDMQTKAEYSYGEEVGKTCLELYTRLQDIQYGRAEDKYGWCTVVL
;
A
#
# COMPACT_ATOMS: atom_id res chain seq x y z
N MET A 1 -31.22 11.57 -2.39
CA MET A 1 -29.82 11.08 -2.24
C MET A 1 -28.97 11.97 -3.11
N GLU A 2 -28.01 12.69 -2.54
CA GLU A 2 -27.03 13.42 -3.35
C GLU A 2 -26.26 12.40 -4.20
N THR A 3 -26.24 12.61 -5.49
CA THR A 3 -25.46 11.78 -6.41
C THR A 3 -23.97 12.08 -6.15
N THR A 4 -23.24 11.10 -5.65
CA THR A 4 -21.79 11.25 -5.43
C THR A 4 -21.12 11.58 -6.76
N ASP A 5 -20.43 12.71 -6.81
CA ASP A 5 -19.58 13.05 -7.97
C ASP A 5 -18.30 12.20 -7.92
N TRP A 6 -18.33 11.05 -8.57
CA TRP A 6 -17.21 10.13 -8.63
C TRP A 6 -15.97 10.72 -9.34
N SER A 7 -16.15 11.72 -10.18
CA SER A 7 -15.05 12.37 -10.91
C SER A 7 -14.25 13.34 -10.05
N ALA A 8 -14.87 13.88 -9.01
CA ALA A 8 -14.25 14.80 -8.06
C ALA A 8 -13.40 14.08 -7.00
N LEU A 9 -13.54 12.76 -6.84
CA LEU A 9 -12.82 12.00 -5.82
C LEU A 9 -11.30 12.13 -5.97
N GLY A 10 -10.64 12.36 -4.82
CA GLY A 10 -9.21 12.22 -4.62
C GLY A 10 -8.88 10.98 -3.79
N PHE A 11 -7.89 11.11 -2.90
CA PHE A 11 -7.54 10.09 -1.91
C PHE A 11 -7.88 10.55 -0.47
N ASP A 12 -8.71 11.58 -0.33
CA ASP A 12 -9.19 12.07 0.96
C ASP A 12 -10.27 11.15 1.52
N TYR A 13 -10.44 11.21 2.85
CA TYR A 13 -11.48 10.42 3.51
C TYR A 13 -12.87 10.93 3.12
N CYS A 14 -13.68 10.03 2.59
CA CYS A 14 -15.11 10.23 2.36
C CYS A 14 -15.87 9.32 3.32
N LYS A 15 -16.79 9.90 4.08
CA LYS A 15 -17.63 9.17 5.03
C LYS A 15 -18.45 8.08 4.33
N THR A 16 -18.45 6.89 4.90
CA THR A 16 -19.32 5.76 4.54
C THR A 16 -20.24 5.41 5.71
N ASP A 17 -21.16 4.45 5.52
CA ASP A 17 -22.17 4.18 6.53
C ASP A 17 -21.67 3.30 7.67
N TRP A 18 -20.82 2.31 7.37
CA TRP A 18 -20.51 1.24 8.30
C TRP A 18 -19.02 0.96 8.40
N ASN A 19 -18.58 0.62 9.61
CA ASN A 19 -17.28 0.01 9.87
C ASN A 19 -17.44 -1.26 10.72
N VAL A 20 -16.40 -2.09 10.71
CA VAL A 20 -16.35 -3.35 11.44
C VAL A 20 -15.27 -3.26 12.50
N ARG A 21 -15.55 -3.74 13.71
CA ARG A 21 -14.64 -3.71 14.85
C ARG A 21 -14.52 -5.06 15.55
N TYR A 22 -13.34 -5.31 16.10
CA TYR A 22 -13.06 -6.39 17.03
C TYR A 22 -12.20 -5.87 18.16
N SER A 23 -12.57 -6.15 19.39
CA SER A 23 -11.77 -5.86 20.58
C SER A 23 -11.07 -7.13 21.05
N TYR A 24 -9.82 -7.01 21.49
CA TYR A 24 -9.08 -8.07 22.15
C TYR A 24 -8.91 -7.72 23.62
N THR A 25 -9.49 -8.53 24.48
CA THR A 25 -9.41 -8.37 25.94
C THR A 25 -9.39 -9.76 26.60
N ASP A 26 -8.72 -9.89 27.72
CA ASP A 26 -8.68 -11.15 28.51
C ASP A 26 -8.23 -12.37 27.67
N GLY A 27 -7.31 -12.15 26.74
CA GLY A 27 -6.74 -13.23 25.94
C GLY A 27 -7.61 -13.70 24.75
N LYS A 28 -8.68 -13.00 24.40
CA LYS A 28 -9.58 -13.39 23.32
C LYS A 28 -10.13 -12.20 22.52
N TRP A 29 -10.44 -12.46 21.26
CA TRP A 29 -11.17 -11.54 20.39
C TRP A 29 -12.67 -11.57 20.69
N SER A 30 -13.29 -10.40 20.63
CA SER A 30 -14.76 -10.26 20.67
C SER A 30 -15.39 -10.86 19.39
N PRO A 31 -16.71 -11.12 19.39
CA PRO A 31 -17.46 -11.23 18.14
C PRO A 31 -17.33 -9.99 17.28
N MET A 32 -17.62 -10.12 15.98
CA MET A 32 -17.68 -9.00 15.03
C MET A 32 -18.73 -7.98 15.49
N GLU A 33 -18.33 -6.73 15.62
CA GLU A 33 -19.19 -5.59 15.80
C GLU A 33 -19.29 -4.79 14.50
N VAL A 34 -20.51 -4.51 14.04
CA VAL A 34 -20.77 -3.65 12.87
C VAL A 34 -21.45 -2.37 13.39
N THR A 35 -20.85 -1.22 13.11
CA THR A 35 -21.31 0.06 13.67
C THR A 35 -21.22 1.21 12.67
N GLN A 36 -22.03 2.25 12.87
CA GLN A 36 -21.99 3.51 12.11
C GLN A 36 -21.17 4.60 12.83
N ASP A 37 -20.71 4.33 14.04
CA ASP A 37 -19.90 5.30 14.79
C ASP A 37 -18.51 5.42 14.16
N GLU A 38 -18.14 6.64 13.77
CA GLU A 38 -16.81 6.96 13.21
C GLU A 38 -15.76 7.23 14.28
N TYR A 39 -16.17 7.38 15.53
CA TYR A 39 -15.26 7.74 16.62
C TYR A 39 -14.91 6.50 17.46
N ILE A 40 -13.73 6.53 18.00
CA ILE A 40 -13.27 5.55 18.97
C ILE A 40 -12.96 6.25 20.29
N LYS A 41 -13.45 5.71 21.39
CA LYS A 41 -13.10 6.17 22.72
C LYS A 41 -11.84 5.43 23.17
N MET A 42 -10.75 6.16 23.40
CA MET A 42 -9.47 5.61 23.79
C MET A 42 -8.96 6.28 25.05
N HIS A 43 -8.35 5.49 25.97
CA HIS A 43 -7.75 6.03 27.17
C HIS A 43 -6.47 6.81 26.80
N MET A 44 -6.23 7.97 27.45
CA MET A 44 -5.08 8.81 27.14
C MET A 44 -3.71 8.13 27.30
N SER A 45 -3.62 7.06 28.09
CA SER A 45 -2.41 6.24 28.27
C SER A 45 -2.40 4.98 27.43
N ALA A 46 -3.23 4.90 26.36
CA ALA A 46 -3.18 3.77 25.43
C ALA A 46 -1.81 3.69 24.75
N SER A 47 -1.26 2.48 24.64
CA SER A 47 0.12 2.27 24.19
C SER A 47 0.36 2.74 22.74
N CYS A 48 -0.65 2.72 21.89
CA CYS A 48 -0.54 3.23 20.52
C CYS A 48 -0.30 4.75 20.47
N LEU A 49 -0.87 5.54 21.41
CA LEU A 49 -0.75 6.99 21.41
C LEU A 49 0.66 7.48 21.80
N HIS A 50 1.40 6.69 22.57
CA HIS A 50 2.70 7.08 23.08
C HIS A 50 3.87 6.39 22.39
N TYR A 51 3.66 5.17 21.90
CA TYR A 51 4.75 4.31 21.42
C TYR A 51 4.53 3.81 19.99
N GLY A 52 3.52 4.31 19.28
CA GLY A 52 3.23 3.90 17.92
C GLY A 52 2.96 2.39 17.80
N ILE A 53 2.39 1.75 18.84
CA ILE A 53 2.01 0.34 18.79
C ILE A 53 0.72 0.25 18.00
N GLU A 54 0.85 0.42 16.68
CA GLU A 54 -0.25 0.39 15.73
C GLU A 54 0.24 -0.07 14.36
N LEU A 55 -0.66 -0.62 13.58
CA LEU A 55 -0.40 -1.08 12.23
C LEU A 55 -1.64 -0.88 11.36
N PHE A 56 -1.45 -0.91 10.04
CA PHE A 56 -2.57 -0.80 9.12
C PHE A 56 -2.35 -1.59 7.83
N GLU A 57 -3.43 -1.77 7.10
CA GLU A 57 -3.42 -2.32 5.76
C GLU A 57 -4.14 -1.40 4.78
N GLY A 58 -3.93 -1.65 3.50
CA GLY A 58 -4.62 -0.96 2.43
C GLY A 58 -4.87 -1.87 1.26
N LEU A 59 -6.13 -2.07 0.93
CA LEU A 59 -6.56 -2.86 -0.21
C LEU A 59 -7.78 -2.20 -0.87
N LYS A 60 -8.18 -2.70 -2.03
CA LYS A 60 -9.28 -2.12 -2.80
C LYS A 60 -10.32 -3.17 -3.17
N ALA A 61 -11.59 -2.74 -3.16
CA ALA A 61 -12.67 -3.43 -3.83
C ALA A 61 -12.98 -2.74 -5.15
N PHE A 62 -13.10 -3.53 -6.22
CA PHE A 62 -13.33 -3.06 -7.58
C PHE A 62 -14.69 -3.56 -8.08
N ARG A 63 -15.49 -2.67 -8.64
CA ARG A 63 -16.64 -3.09 -9.46
C ARG A 63 -16.13 -3.43 -10.84
N GLY A 64 -16.28 -4.69 -11.23
CA GLY A 64 -15.80 -5.19 -12.51
C GLY A 64 -16.72 -4.85 -13.69
N VAL A 65 -16.24 -5.12 -14.88
CA VAL A 65 -16.98 -4.96 -16.15
C VAL A 65 -18.27 -5.81 -16.20
N ASP A 66 -18.30 -6.91 -15.45
CA ASP A 66 -19.44 -7.81 -15.27
C ASP A 66 -20.39 -7.42 -14.13
N GLY A 67 -20.17 -6.25 -13.53
CA GLY A 67 -20.94 -5.71 -12.40
C GLY A 67 -20.60 -6.31 -11.04
N LYS A 68 -19.83 -7.41 -10.99
CA LYS A 68 -19.41 -8.03 -9.72
C LYS A 68 -18.40 -7.17 -8.98
N VAL A 69 -18.44 -7.26 -7.66
CA VAL A 69 -17.47 -6.58 -6.79
C VAL A 69 -16.42 -7.57 -6.29
N ARG A 70 -15.15 -7.22 -6.44
CA ARG A 70 -14.00 -8.06 -6.10
C ARG A 70 -13.06 -7.37 -5.15
N LEU A 71 -12.63 -8.09 -4.10
CA LEU A 71 -11.45 -7.75 -3.30
C LEU A 71 -10.23 -8.39 -3.94
N PHE A 72 -9.17 -7.62 -4.16
CA PHE A 72 -7.94 -8.12 -4.75
C PHE A 72 -6.95 -8.57 -3.67
N ARG A 73 -6.58 -9.86 -3.64
CA ARG A 73 -5.60 -10.50 -2.76
C ARG A 73 -5.81 -10.22 -1.27
N VAL A 74 -7.06 -10.18 -0.83
CA VAL A 74 -7.44 -9.86 0.56
C VAL A 74 -6.77 -10.80 1.59
N ALA A 75 -6.63 -12.09 1.28
CA ALA A 75 -5.96 -13.03 2.16
C ALA A 75 -4.45 -12.76 2.32
N ASP A 76 -3.77 -12.23 1.28
CA ASP A 76 -2.37 -11.85 1.37
C ASP A 76 -2.20 -10.58 2.21
N ASN A 77 -3.10 -9.60 2.08
CA ASN A 77 -3.16 -8.45 2.98
C ASN A 77 -3.38 -8.89 4.43
N ALA A 78 -4.29 -9.85 4.67
CA ALA A 78 -4.54 -10.40 6.00
C ALA A 78 -3.29 -11.07 6.61
N ARG A 79 -2.55 -11.87 5.84
CA ARG A 79 -1.29 -12.48 6.29
C ARG A 79 -0.22 -11.43 6.58
N ARG A 80 -0.13 -10.36 5.78
CA ARG A 80 0.82 -9.28 6.03
C ARG A 80 0.45 -8.48 7.28
N LEU A 81 -0.85 -8.29 7.55
CA LEU A 81 -1.32 -7.70 8.81
C LEU A 81 -0.90 -8.58 10.00
N GLN A 82 -1.00 -9.92 9.90
CA GLN A 82 -0.51 -10.84 10.93
C GLN A 82 0.98 -10.64 11.20
N SER A 83 1.82 -10.62 10.14
CA SER A 83 3.26 -10.39 10.28
C SER A 83 3.57 -9.05 10.94
N SER A 84 2.81 -8.00 10.62
CA SER A 84 2.95 -6.69 11.28
C SER A 84 2.53 -6.75 12.76
N ALA A 85 1.47 -7.48 13.09
CA ALA A 85 1.01 -7.66 14.47
C ALA A 85 2.04 -8.45 15.31
N GLU A 86 2.57 -9.53 14.77
CA GLU A 86 3.63 -10.32 15.40
C GLU A 86 4.88 -9.46 15.69
N ARG A 87 5.30 -8.67 14.71
CA ARG A 87 6.48 -7.78 14.85
C ARG A 87 6.33 -6.74 15.96
N LEU A 88 5.11 -6.24 16.19
CA LEU A 88 4.79 -5.26 17.24
C LEU A 88 4.34 -5.91 18.54
N CYS A 89 4.38 -7.23 18.66
CA CYS A 89 3.86 -7.97 19.82
C CYS A 89 2.40 -7.59 20.16
N LEU A 90 1.59 -7.40 19.12
CA LEU A 90 0.15 -7.23 19.23
C LEU A 90 -0.55 -8.61 19.18
N PRO A 91 -1.75 -8.75 19.76
CA PRO A 91 -2.58 -9.94 19.55
C PRO A 91 -2.82 -10.18 18.07
N VAL A 92 -2.52 -11.39 17.59
CA VAL A 92 -2.61 -11.70 16.15
C VAL A 92 -4.04 -12.17 15.80
N PRO A 93 -4.80 -11.43 14.96
CA PRO A 93 -6.10 -11.90 14.47
C PRO A 93 -5.93 -13.01 13.43
N SER A 94 -6.91 -13.89 13.26
CA SER A 94 -6.85 -14.90 12.21
C SER A 94 -7.05 -14.28 10.82
N VAL A 95 -6.56 -14.98 9.78
CA VAL A 95 -6.77 -14.55 8.38
C VAL A 95 -8.26 -14.45 8.08
N GLU A 96 -9.04 -15.41 8.53
CA GLU A 96 -10.50 -15.47 8.35
C GLU A 96 -11.18 -14.26 8.97
N MET A 97 -10.84 -13.88 10.21
CA MET A 97 -11.37 -12.66 10.85
C MET A 97 -11.17 -11.42 10.00
N ILE A 98 -9.97 -11.24 9.46
CA ILE A 98 -9.63 -10.05 8.68
C ILE A 98 -10.37 -10.07 7.34
N VAL A 99 -10.41 -11.23 6.67
CA VAL A 99 -11.12 -11.41 5.40
C VAL A 99 -12.62 -11.17 5.58
N ASP A 100 -13.23 -11.77 6.61
CA ASP A 100 -14.66 -11.60 6.92
C ASP A 100 -15.00 -10.13 7.21
N ALA A 101 -14.15 -9.43 7.97
CA ALA A 101 -14.32 -8.01 8.22
C ALA A 101 -14.26 -7.17 6.92
N CYS A 102 -13.31 -7.48 6.02
CA CYS A 102 -13.21 -6.81 4.73
C CYS A 102 -14.43 -7.08 3.83
N VAL A 103 -14.91 -8.33 3.82
CA VAL A 103 -16.11 -8.71 3.06
C VAL A 103 -17.35 -8.01 3.62
N GLU A 104 -17.52 -8.02 4.94
CA GLU A 104 -18.69 -7.41 5.59
C GLU A 104 -18.72 -5.89 5.38
N VAL A 105 -17.58 -5.18 5.51
CA VAL A 105 -17.55 -3.74 5.29
C VAL A 105 -17.86 -3.36 3.84
N VAL A 106 -17.46 -4.17 2.86
CA VAL A 106 -17.82 -3.96 1.45
C VAL A 106 -19.31 -4.14 1.23
N LYS A 107 -19.90 -5.23 1.74
CA LYS A 107 -21.32 -5.51 1.62
C LYS A 107 -22.19 -4.41 2.24
N ARG A 108 -21.82 -3.95 3.44
CA ARG A 108 -22.57 -2.90 4.16
C ARG A 108 -22.49 -1.53 3.48
N ASN A 109 -21.44 -1.30 2.70
CA ASN A 109 -21.18 -0.02 2.04
C ASN A 109 -21.32 -0.12 0.50
N GLU A 110 -22.12 -1.05 -0.01
CA GLU A 110 -22.28 -1.30 -1.46
C GLU A 110 -22.56 -0.03 -2.27
N ARG A 111 -23.40 0.89 -1.73
CA ARG A 111 -23.76 2.16 -2.40
C ARG A 111 -22.57 3.12 -2.62
N PHE A 112 -21.48 2.91 -1.90
CA PHE A 112 -20.25 3.70 -2.01
C PHE A 112 -19.20 3.06 -2.93
N ILE A 113 -19.51 1.93 -3.55
CA ILE A 113 -18.61 1.30 -4.52
C ILE A 113 -18.76 2.01 -5.86
N PRO A 114 -17.71 2.71 -6.34
CA PRO A 114 -17.81 3.47 -7.57
C PRO A 114 -18.18 2.59 -8.77
N PRO A 115 -18.95 3.13 -9.73
CA PRO A 115 -19.21 2.46 -11.00
C PRO A 115 -17.92 2.16 -11.77
N TYR A 116 -17.92 1.07 -12.55
CA TYR A 116 -16.77 0.61 -13.33
C TYR A 116 -16.20 1.70 -14.24
N GLU A 117 -17.06 2.46 -14.91
CA GLU A 117 -16.69 3.46 -15.92
C GLU A 117 -15.88 4.63 -15.35
N THR A 118 -15.91 4.81 -14.04
CA THR A 118 -15.22 5.93 -13.37
C THR A 118 -13.74 5.67 -13.16
N GLY A 119 -13.28 4.41 -13.23
CA GLY A 119 -11.92 4.01 -12.86
C GLY A 119 -11.60 4.20 -11.37
N ALA A 120 -12.57 4.64 -10.58
CA ALA A 120 -12.49 4.77 -9.13
C ALA A 120 -12.68 3.41 -8.44
N SER A 121 -12.42 3.35 -7.14
CA SER A 121 -12.52 2.11 -6.37
C SER A 121 -12.93 2.38 -4.92
N LEU A 122 -13.39 1.36 -4.20
CA LEU A 122 -13.58 1.45 -2.76
C LEU A 122 -12.29 1.01 -2.07
N TYR A 123 -11.64 1.95 -1.38
CA TYR A 123 -10.43 1.66 -0.59
C TYR A 123 -10.81 1.19 0.80
N LEU A 124 -10.24 0.08 1.24
CA LEU A 124 -10.42 -0.45 2.58
C LEU A 124 -9.18 -0.18 3.43
N ARG A 125 -9.40 0.20 4.68
CA ARG A 125 -8.38 0.44 5.70
C ARG A 125 -8.62 -0.45 6.92
N PRO A 126 -8.08 -1.67 6.95
CA PRO A 126 -7.83 -2.35 8.21
C PRO A 126 -6.78 -1.58 9.02
N VAL A 127 -7.06 -1.31 10.29
CA VAL A 127 -6.13 -0.65 11.21
C VAL A 127 -6.24 -1.29 12.58
N MET A 128 -5.13 -1.47 13.27
CA MET A 128 -5.09 -2.12 14.57
C MET A 128 -4.27 -1.32 15.56
N PHE A 129 -4.82 -1.10 16.74
CA PHE A 129 -4.23 -0.32 17.82
C PHE A 129 -3.99 -1.16 19.06
N GLY A 130 -2.83 -1.02 19.69
CA GLY A 130 -2.61 -1.47 21.08
C GLY A 130 -3.26 -0.49 22.04
N THR A 131 -4.30 -0.94 22.76
CA THR A 131 -5.11 -0.09 23.64
C THR A 131 -4.76 -0.25 25.11
N THR A 132 -3.80 -1.11 25.43
CA THR A 132 -3.34 -1.35 26.82
C THR A 132 -2.96 -0.04 27.52
N VAL A 133 -3.56 0.18 28.68
CA VAL A 133 -3.30 1.36 29.53
C VAL A 133 -2.00 1.19 30.32
N GLY A 134 -1.13 2.18 30.28
CA GLY A 134 0.11 2.18 31.03
C GLY A 134 1.13 3.21 30.56
N LEU A 135 2.21 3.40 31.35
CA LEU A 135 3.29 4.35 31.05
C LEU A 135 4.58 3.68 30.53
N GLY A 136 4.71 2.37 30.68
CA GLY A 136 5.90 1.63 30.26
C GLY A 136 5.74 1.00 28.89
N VAL A 137 6.83 0.93 28.12
CA VAL A 137 6.88 0.19 26.85
C VAL A 137 6.81 -1.31 27.13
N LYS A 138 5.76 -1.97 26.65
CA LYS A 138 5.54 -3.40 26.78
C LYS A 138 4.59 -3.91 25.70
N PRO A 139 4.58 -5.22 25.40
CA PRO A 139 3.60 -5.83 24.50
C PRO A 139 2.17 -5.49 24.90
N ALA A 140 1.33 -5.23 23.92
CA ALA A 140 -0.07 -4.91 24.16
C ALA A 140 -0.86 -6.16 24.57
N LYS A 141 -1.59 -6.07 25.70
CA LYS A 141 -2.51 -7.10 26.20
C LYS A 141 -3.95 -6.86 25.76
N GLU A 142 -4.23 -5.67 25.29
CA GLU A 142 -5.51 -5.23 24.76
C GLU A 142 -5.31 -4.57 23.41
N ALA A 143 -6.20 -4.81 22.47
CA ALA A 143 -6.13 -4.25 21.14
C ALA A 143 -7.52 -4.00 20.54
N LEU A 144 -7.58 -3.11 19.58
CA LEU A 144 -8.76 -2.82 18.77
C LEU A 144 -8.39 -2.95 17.29
N LEU A 145 -9.05 -3.85 16.56
CA LEU A 145 -8.97 -3.96 15.10
C LEU A 145 -10.22 -3.32 14.51
N ILE A 146 -10.03 -2.40 13.56
CA ILE A 146 -11.10 -1.73 12.84
C ILE A 146 -10.88 -1.93 11.34
N VAL A 147 -11.95 -2.21 10.60
CA VAL A 147 -11.96 -2.16 9.14
C VAL A 147 -13.00 -1.16 8.70
N TYR A 148 -12.58 -0.13 8.00
CA TYR A 148 -13.46 0.87 7.38
C TYR A 148 -13.09 1.06 5.91
N CYS A 149 -13.92 1.77 5.17
CA CYS A 149 -13.69 2.03 3.76
C CYS A 149 -13.99 3.48 3.37
N SER A 150 -13.48 3.88 2.23
CA SER A 150 -13.70 5.19 1.63
C SER A 150 -13.64 5.05 0.10
N PRO A 151 -14.60 5.59 -0.66
CA PRO A 151 -14.43 5.67 -2.11
C PRO A 151 -13.25 6.59 -2.44
N VAL A 152 -12.42 6.17 -3.39
CA VAL A 152 -11.25 6.92 -3.86
C VAL A 152 -11.27 7.00 -5.37
N GLY A 153 -10.83 8.15 -5.90
CA GLY A 153 -10.74 8.39 -7.32
C GLY A 153 -9.65 7.56 -8.02
N ALA A 154 -9.66 7.62 -9.35
CA ALA A 154 -8.54 7.14 -10.12
C ALA A 154 -7.26 7.91 -9.73
N TYR A 155 -6.17 7.21 -9.43
CA TYR A 155 -4.92 7.84 -8.98
C TYR A 155 -4.38 8.83 -10.01
N PHE A 156 -4.42 8.46 -11.28
CA PHE A 156 -4.06 9.34 -12.39
C PHE A 156 -5.33 9.87 -13.07
N LYS A 157 -5.69 11.12 -12.81
CA LYS A 157 -6.75 11.80 -13.57
C LYS A 157 -6.25 12.02 -15.01
N GLY A 158 -6.92 11.41 -15.98
CA GLY A 158 -6.54 11.51 -17.40
C GLY A 158 -5.53 10.44 -17.88
N GLY A 159 -5.37 9.34 -17.15
CA GLY A 159 -4.53 8.20 -17.52
C GLY A 159 -3.16 8.20 -16.85
N ILE A 160 -2.52 7.04 -16.90
CA ILE A 160 -1.18 6.82 -16.31
C ILE A 160 -0.14 7.76 -16.95
N LYS A 161 0.69 8.41 -16.12
CA LYS A 161 1.74 9.34 -16.56
C LYS A 161 3.01 9.13 -15.73
N PRO A 162 4.19 9.36 -16.33
CA PRO A 162 5.44 9.33 -15.59
C PRO A 162 5.50 10.39 -14.51
N ILE A 163 6.06 10.01 -13.36
CA ILE A 163 6.33 10.90 -12.23
C ILE A 163 7.80 11.28 -12.15
N ARG A 164 8.09 12.35 -11.42
CA ARG A 164 9.42 12.79 -11.05
C ARG A 164 9.70 12.39 -9.59
N VAL A 165 10.87 11.80 -9.35
CA VAL A 165 11.27 11.29 -8.04
C VAL A 165 12.60 11.93 -7.63
N ALA A 166 12.78 12.24 -6.34
CA ALA A 166 14.08 12.64 -5.82
C ALA A 166 14.67 11.53 -4.93
N VAL A 167 16.00 11.36 -4.99
CA VAL A 167 16.74 10.55 -4.01
C VAL A 167 17.15 11.44 -2.86
N ASP A 168 16.83 11.04 -1.64
CA ASP A 168 17.31 11.67 -0.41
C ASP A 168 18.29 10.72 0.30
N ARG A 169 19.53 11.19 0.52
CA ARG A 169 20.58 10.43 1.23
C ARG A 169 20.76 10.87 2.68
N GLU A 170 20.00 11.90 3.13
CA GLU A 170 20.10 12.46 4.49
C GLU A 170 19.05 11.91 5.45
N GLN A 171 17.97 11.34 4.91
CA GLN A 171 16.85 10.84 5.70
C GLN A 171 16.60 9.36 5.42
N ASP A 172 16.47 8.59 6.46
CA ASP A 172 16.17 7.16 6.38
C ASP A 172 14.67 6.92 6.57
N ARG A 173 14.10 6.03 5.76
CA ARG A 173 12.72 5.57 5.92
C ARG A 173 12.56 4.64 7.12
N ALA A 174 13.51 3.76 7.33
CA ALA A 174 13.49 2.75 8.38
C ALA A 174 14.92 2.33 8.75
N ALA A 175 15.15 2.06 10.05
CA ALA A 175 16.40 1.52 10.53
C ALA A 175 16.66 0.12 9.95
N PRO A 176 17.93 -0.28 9.72
CA PRO A 176 18.29 -1.63 9.32
C PRO A 176 17.78 -2.64 10.37
N ARG A 177 17.06 -3.68 9.90
CA ARG A 177 16.41 -4.69 10.78
C ARG A 177 15.41 -4.09 11.79
N GLY A 178 14.92 -2.88 11.53
CA GLY A 178 13.86 -2.21 12.29
C GLY A 178 12.47 -2.72 11.90
N THR A 179 11.59 -1.81 11.55
CA THR A 179 10.18 -2.08 11.17
C THR A 179 9.88 -1.85 9.70
N GLY A 180 10.91 -1.71 8.84
CA GLY A 180 10.74 -1.39 7.42
C GLY A 180 9.97 -2.45 6.63
N ASP A 181 10.06 -3.71 7.02
CA ASP A 181 9.41 -4.86 6.40
C ASP A 181 7.95 -5.10 6.85
N VAL A 182 7.46 -4.29 7.80
CA VAL A 182 6.07 -4.36 8.30
C VAL A 182 5.32 -3.05 8.09
N LYS A 183 3.98 -3.10 8.09
CA LYS A 183 3.16 -1.95 7.74
C LYS A 183 2.68 -1.20 8.98
N VAL A 184 3.58 -0.39 9.55
CA VAL A 184 3.39 0.36 10.80
C VAL A 184 3.51 1.86 10.58
N GLY A 185 2.73 2.67 11.28
CA GLY A 185 2.67 4.13 11.10
C GLY A 185 4.00 4.84 11.33
N GLY A 186 4.85 4.32 12.20
CA GLY A 186 6.17 4.88 12.46
C GLY A 186 7.05 5.02 11.20
N ASN A 187 6.98 4.05 10.25
CA ASN A 187 7.70 4.14 8.99
C ASN A 187 7.20 5.30 8.11
N TYR A 188 5.92 5.63 8.21
CA TYR A 188 5.31 6.73 7.44
C TYR A 188 5.58 8.07 8.08
N ALA A 189 5.52 8.15 9.41
CA ALA A 189 5.88 9.37 10.13
C ALA A 189 7.35 9.77 9.87
N ALA A 190 8.28 8.81 9.83
CA ALA A 190 9.69 9.06 9.52
C ALA A 190 9.90 9.64 8.12
N SER A 191 9.03 9.35 7.16
CA SER A 191 9.15 9.80 5.77
C SER A 191 8.59 11.18 5.48
N LEU A 192 7.88 11.82 6.43
CA LEU A 192 7.17 13.08 6.18
C LEU A 192 8.11 14.24 5.83
N LEU A 193 9.19 14.43 6.59
CA LEU A 193 10.12 15.56 6.37
C LEU A 193 10.76 15.51 4.99
N SER A 194 11.23 14.34 4.57
CA SER A 194 11.81 14.14 3.25
C SER A 194 10.76 14.31 2.14
N GLY A 195 9.55 13.80 2.38
CA GLY A 195 8.41 13.95 1.48
C GLY A 195 8.07 15.40 1.20
N GLU A 196 7.94 16.23 2.24
CA GLU A 196 7.66 17.67 2.12
C GLU A 196 8.77 18.41 1.37
N LYS A 197 10.05 18.15 1.72
CA LYS A 197 11.19 18.73 0.98
C LYS A 197 11.16 18.39 -0.52
N GLY A 198 10.87 17.13 -0.85
CA GLY A 198 10.75 16.69 -2.23
C GLY A 198 9.60 17.36 -2.96
N HIS A 199 8.46 17.49 -2.29
CA HIS A 199 7.27 18.15 -2.85
C HIS A 199 7.51 19.66 -3.13
N GLU A 200 8.15 20.37 -2.20
CA GLU A 200 8.56 21.77 -2.38
C GLU A 200 9.48 21.97 -3.60
N LEU A 201 10.29 20.95 -3.92
CA LEU A 201 11.17 20.94 -5.10
C LEU A 201 10.48 20.41 -6.38
N GLY A 202 9.18 20.11 -6.32
CA GLY A 202 8.39 19.66 -7.47
C GLY A 202 8.52 18.18 -7.81
N TYR A 203 8.96 17.34 -6.86
CA TYR A 203 9.00 15.90 -7.01
C TYR A 203 7.75 15.25 -6.40
N SER A 204 7.24 14.22 -7.07
CA SER A 204 6.03 13.52 -6.63
C SER A 204 6.30 12.51 -5.51
N ASN A 205 7.55 12.08 -5.35
CA ASN A 205 7.93 11.06 -4.37
C ASN A 205 9.44 11.09 -4.06
N ILE A 206 9.81 10.46 -2.96
CA ILE A 206 11.21 10.29 -2.54
C ILE A 206 11.61 8.83 -2.70
N MET A 207 12.76 8.59 -3.32
CA MET A 207 13.44 7.30 -3.33
C MET A 207 14.39 7.23 -2.15
N TYR A 208 14.17 6.26 -1.28
CA TYR A 208 15.00 6.01 -0.10
C TYR A 208 16.04 4.94 -0.41
N LEU A 209 17.23 5.15 0.14
CA LEU A 209 18.31 4.18 0.10
C LEU A 209 18.37 3.40 1.43
N ASP A 210 19.15 2.33 1.44
CA ASP A 210 19.42 1.56 2.65
C ASP A 210 20.10 2.43 3.72
N ALA A 211 19.62 2.35 4.94
CA ALA A 211 20.10 3.19 6.05
C ALA A 211 21.49 2.79 6.59
N ALA A 212 22.08 1.70 6.10
CA ALA A 212 23.41 1.26 6.54
C ALA A 212 24.54 1.84 5.71
N GLU A 213 24.36 1.89 4.39
CA GLU A 213 25.42 2.29 3.44
C GLU A 213 25.01 3.48 2.55
N HIS A 214 23.72 3.84 2.53
CA HIS A 214 23.10 4.84 1.65
C HIS A 214 23.47 4.62 0.17
N LYS A 215 23.50 3.37 -0.23
CA LYS A 215 23.97 2.91 -1.53
C LYS A 215 22.92 2.18 -2.34
N TYR A 216 22.07 1.39 -1.67
CA TYR A 216 21.13 0.52 -2.35
C TYR A 216 19.72 1.07 -2.29
N ILE A 217 19.01 1.05 -3.41
CA ILE A 217 17.61 1.47 -3.49
C ILE A 217 16.75 0.52 -2.65
N GLU A 218 15.87 1.08 -1.82
CA GLU A 218 14.87 0.31 -1.06
C GLU A 218 13.45 0.59 -1.54
N GLU A 219 12.93 1.79 -1.30
CA GLU A 219 11.52 2.12 -1.64
C GLU A 219 11.37 3.54 -2.17
N CYS A 220 10.27 3.79 -2.87
CA CYS A 220 9.83 5.12 -3.29
C CYS A 220 8.66 5.58 -2.41
N GLY A 221 8.94 6.29 -1.31
CA GLY A 221 7.93 6.71 -0.35
C GLY A 221 7.17 5.52 0.23
N ALA A 222 5.88 5.41 -0.10
CA ALA A 222 5.00 4.32 0.34
C ALA A 222 4.83 3.21 -0.72
N ALA A 223 5.71 3.13 -1.72
CA ALA A 223 5.64 2.21 -2.86
C ALA A 223 6.98 1.50 -3.07
N ASN A 224 6.93 0.23 -3.51
CA ASN A 224 8.14 -0.51 -3.88
C ASN A 224 8.69 0.00 -5.21
N PHE A 225 10.01 0.01 -5.36
CA PHE A 225 10.72 0.30 -6.61
C PHE A 225 10.85 -0.95 -7.49
N PHE A 226 10.83 -0.77 -8.80
CA PHE A 226 11.33 -1.74 -9.78
C PHE A 226 11.93 -1.04 -10.99
N GLY A 227 12.88 -1.72 -11.65
CA GLY A 227 13.46 -1.31 -12.92
C GLY A 227 13.39 -2.43 -13.96
N ILE A 228 13.33 -2.04 -15.23
CA ILE A 228 13.33 -2.94 -16.40
C ILE A 228 14.66 -2.74 -17.13
N LYS A 229 15.35 -3.84 -17.43
CA LYS A 229 16.63 -3.85 -18.15
C LYS A 229 16.87 -5.21 -18.76
N ASP A 230 17.32 -5.26 -20.02
CA ASP A 230 17.75 -6.50 -20.72
C ASP A 230 16.74 -7.65 -20.58
N GLY A 231 15.42 -7.38 -20.72
CA GLY A 231 14.37 -8.37 -20.54
C GLY A 231 14.18 -8.86 -19.10
N LYS A 232 14.61 -8.08 -18.11
CA LYS A 232 14.50 -8.39 -16.69
C LYS A 232 13.62 -7.39 -15.96
N TYR A 233 12.84 -7.90 -14.99
CA TYR A 233 12.16 -7.13 -13.96
C TYR A 233 13.00 -7.23 -12.68
N ILE A 234 13.56 -6.13 -12.23
CA ILE A 234 14.53 -6.07 -11.12
C ILE A 234 13.92 -5.24 -10.00
N THR A 235 13.84 -5.79 -8.78
CA THR A 235 13.26 -5.09 -7.62
C THR A 235 14.14 -5.30 -6.38
N PRO A 236 14.18 -4.31 -5.46
CA PRO A 236 14.99 -4.42 -4.26
C PRO A 236 14.62 -5.61 -3.38
N LYS A 237 15.62 -6.25 -2.80
CA LYS A 237 15.50 -7.23 -1.73
C LYS A 237 16.30 -6.76 -0.53
N SER A 238 15.61 -6.38 0.53
CA SER A 238 16.19 -5.90 1.78
C SER A 238 15.27 -6.28 2.95
N PRO A 239 15.80 -6.50 4.16
CA PRO A 239 14.98 -6.71 5.36
C PRO A 239 14.23 -5.44 5.81
N SER A 240 14.44 -4.30 5.15
CA SER A 240 13.77 -3.03 5.43
C SER A 240 12.71 -2.67 4.38
N VAL A 241 12.52 -3.50 3.35
CA VAL A 241 11.51 -3.27 2.29
C VAL A 241 10.22 -4.00 2.62
N LEU A 242 9.09 -3.28 2.57
CA LEU A 242 7.77 -3.87 2.78
C LEU A 242 7.45 -4.89 1.67
N PRO A 243 7.02 -6.14 2.02
CA PRO A 243 6.55 -7.11 1.03
C PRO A 243 5.25 -6.65 0.36
N SER A 244 5.38 -5.88 -0.72
CA SER A 244 4.24 -5.29 -1.43
C SER A 244 3.41 -6.34 -2.14
N ILE A 245 2.09 -6.36 -1.88
CA ILE A 245 1.12 -7.24 -2.56
C ILE A 245 1.09 -6.94 -4.06
N THR A 246 1.17 -5.66 -4.43
CA THR A 246 1.24 -5.24 -5.83
C THR A 246 2.52 -5.75 -6.49
N ASN A 247 3.70 -5.55 -5.87
CA ASN A 247 4.97 -6.02 -6.42
C ASN A 247 5.00 -7.55 -6.58
N MET A 248 4.46 -8.31 -5.61
CA MET A 248 4.32 -9.78 -5.76
C MET A 248 3.49 -10.15 -6.99
N SER A 249 2.43 -9.40 -7.28
CA SER A 249 1.59 -9.62 -8.45
C SER A 249 2.30 -9.25 -9.74
N LEU A 250 2.98 -8.11 -9.77
CA LEU A 250 3.76 -7.66 -10.94
C LEU A 250 4.91 -8.61 -11.28
N ARG A 251 5.60 -9.15 -10.28
CA ARG A 251 6.66 -10.17 -10.49
C ARG A 251 6.11 -11.43 -11.16
N GLN A 252 4.90 -11.86 -10.79
CA GLN A 252 4.26 -12.99 -11.44
C GLN A 252 3.87 -12.66 -12.89
N LEU A 253 3.26 -11.50 -13.12
CA LEU A 253 2.90 -11.05 -14.47
C LEU A 253 4.13 -10.84 -15.35
N ALA A 254 5.24 -10.33 -14.80
CA ALA A 254 6.49 -10.18 -15.51
C ALA A 254 7.05 -11.54 -16.00
N ARG A 255 7.00 -12.58 -15.15
CA ARG A 255 7.36 -13.95 -15.56
C ARG A 255 6.45 -14.46 -16.69
N ASP A 256 5.16 -14.21 -16.61
CA ASP A 256 4.21 -14.60 -17.66
C ASP A 256 4.39 -13.85 -18.98
N MET A 257 5.00 -12.67 -18.92
CA MET A 257 5.44 -11.90 -20.09
C MET A 257 6.80 -12.36 -20.63
N GLY A 258 7.43 -13.36 -20.01
CA GLY A 258 8.75 -13.88 -20.41
C GLY A 258 9.93 -13.10 -19.83
N LEU A 259 9.71 -12.16 -18.91
CA LEU A 259 10.79 -11.45 -18.24
C LEU A 259 11.41 -12.32 -17.13
N THR A 260 12.73 -12.21 -16.99
CA THR A 260 13.43 -12.76 -15.82
C THR A 260 13.23 -11.84 -14.63
N VAL A 261 12.76 -12.38 -13.49
CA VAL A 261 12.57 -11.61 -12.26
C VAL A 261 13.77 -11.76 -11.34
N GLU A 262 14.42 -10.65 -11.01
CA GLU A 262 15.53 -10.58 -10.06
C GLU A 262 15.11 -9.78 -8.82
N GLU A 263 15.34 -10.37 -7.64
CA GLU A 263 15.19 -9.71 -6.34
C GLU A 263 16.59 -9.62 -5.71
N ARG A 264 17.15 -8.43 -5.62
CA ARG A 264 18.52 -8.22 -5.17
C ARG A 264 18.78 -6.81 -4.66
N HIS A 265 19.94 -6.55 -4.10
CA HIS A 265 20.41 -5.19 -3.87
C HIS A 265 20.61 -4.48 -5.22
N ILE A 266 20.15 -3.24 -5.31
CA ILE A 266 20.26 -2.40 -6.51
C ILE A 266 21.05 -1.15 -6.13
N PRO A 267 22.33 -1.03 -6.53
CA PRO A 267 23.07 0.22 -6.32
C PRO A 267 22.34 1.39 -6.99
N VAL A 268 22.31 2.54 -6.35
CA VAL A 268 21.60 3.71 -6.89
C VAL A 268 22.15 4.17 -8.23
N GLU A 269 23.44 3.96 -8.48
CA GLU A 269 24.10 4.26 -9.75
C GLU A 269 23.57 3.38 -10.91
N GLU A 270 22.96 2.23 -10.60
CA GLU A 270 22.36 1.36 -11.62
C GLU A 270 21.14 2.02 -12.29
N LEU A 271 20.57 3.09 -11.70
CA LEU A 271 19.56 3.91 -12.34
C LEU A 271 19.95 4.37 -13.74
N ALA A 272 21.25 4.60 -13.98
CA ALA A 272 21.76 4.99 -15.31
C ALA A 272 21.60 3.90 -16.39
N THR A 273 21.27 2.68 -16.02
CA THR A 273 21.25 1.53 -16.93
C THR A 273 19.87 0.93 -17.17
N PHE A 274 18.84 1.36 -16.43
CA PHE A 274 17.47 0.92 -16.64
C PHE A 274 16.86 1.56 -17.90
N GLU A 275 16.06 0.77 -18.61
CA GLU A 275 15.27 1.21 -19.76
C GLU A 275 13.97 1.86 -19.30
N GLU A 276 13.36 1.30 -18.23
CA GLU A 276 12.15 1.78 -17.59
C GLU A 276 12.26 1.63 -16.08
N CYS A 277 11.68 2.55 -15.34
CA CYS A 277 11.55 2.46 -13.88
C CYS A 277 10.11 2.70 -13.44
N GLY A 278 9.74 2.13 -12.30
CA GLY A 278 8.43 2.34 -11.70
C GLY A 278 8.41 2.16 -10.19
N ALA A 279 7.45 2.83 -9.57
CA ALA A 279 7.05 2.59 -8.19
C ALA A 279 5.69 1.88 -8.19
N CYS A 280 5.48 0.88 -7.33
CA CYS A 280 4.25 0.11 -7.31
C CYS A 280 3.65 -0.05 -5.92
N GLY A 281 2.31 0.04 -5.85
CA GLY A 281 1.56 -0.09 -4.61
C GLY A 281 0.05 -0.07 -4.85
N THR A 282 -0.73 -0.31 -3.80
CA THR A 282 -2.20 -0.42 -3.90
C THR A 282 -2.87 0.85 -4.42
N ALA A 283 -2.35 2.03 -4.08
CA ALA A 283 -2.99 3.29 -4.45
C ALA A 283 -2.96 3.54 -5.96
N ALA A 284 -1.77 3.46 -6.58
CA ALA A 284 -1.52 3.81 -7.97
C ALA A 284 -1.43 2.59 -8.91
N VAL A 285 -1.30 1.37 -8.38
CA VAL A 285 -0.89 0.16 -9.10
C VAL A 285 0.57 0.28 -9.54
N ILE A 286 0.84 1.07 -10.56
CA ILE A 286 2.19 1.49 -10.99
C ILE A 286 2.18 3.01 -11.18
N SER A 287 3.21 3.67 -10.64
CA SER A 287 3.60 5.02 -11.01
C SER A 287 4.89 4.91 -11.82
N PRO A 288 4.84 5.02 -13.15
CA PRO A 288 6.05 5.03 -13.98
C PRO A 288 6.95 6.20 -13.57
N ILE A 289 8.24 5.97 -13.51
CA ILE A 289 9.22 7.02 -13.17
C ILE A 289 9.83 7.51 -14.48
N GLY A 290 9.62 8.78 -14.80
CA GLY A 290 10.21 9.41 -15.98
C GLY A 290 11.53 10.13 -15.68
N PHE A 291 11.73 10.52 -14.43
CA PHE A 291 12.92 11.28 -14.03
C PHE A 291 13.28 11.05 -12.57
N VAL A 292 14.55 10.86 -12.27
CA VAL A 292 15.11 10.78 -10.92
C VAL A 292 16.20 11.82 -10.75
N TYR A 293 16.19 12.53 -9.63
CA TYR A 293 17.20 13.51 -9.24
C TYR A 293 17.78 13.17 -7.86
N ASP A 294 19.09 13.03 -7.78
CA ASP A 294 19.77 12.85 -6.50
C ASP A 294 20.08 14.21 -5.88
N MET A 295 19.42 14.52 -4.77
CA MET A 295 19.50 15.83 -4.13
C MET A 295 20.90 16.17 -3.60
N GLN A 296 21.71 15.17 -3.26
CA GLN A 296 23.05 15.36 -2.72
C GLN A 296 24.11 15.35 -3.81
N THR A 297 24.13 14.35 -4.68
CA THR A 297 25.14 14.23 -5.74
C THR A 297 24.86 15.08 -6.97
N LYS A 298 23.60 15.57 -7.12
CA LYS A 298 23.09 16.27 -8.30
C LYS A 298 23.01 15.41 -9.56
N ALA A 299 23.13 14.11 -9.43
CA ALA A 299 22.96 13.19 -10.55
C ALA A 299 21.51 13.19 -11.04
N GLU A 300 21.33 13.10 -12.36
CA GLU A 300 20.06 13.07 -13.04
C GLU A 300 19.95 11.81 -13.90
N TYR A 301 18.79 11.16 -13.84
CA TYR A 301 18.47 9.97 -14.63
C TYR A 301 17.12 10.20 -15.31
N SER A 302 17.08 10.08 -16.64
CA SER A 302 15.87 10.35 -17.43
C SER A 302 15.45 9.11 -18.21
N TYR A 303 14.16 8.77 -18.11
CA TYR A 303 13.53 7.65 -18.82
C TYR A 303 12.47 8.13 -19.83
N GLY A 304 12.34 9.44 -20.01
CA GLY A 304 11.42 10.08 -20.94
C GLY A 304 10.13 10.58 -20.31
N GLU A 305 9.31 11.21 -21.14
CA GLU A 305 8.02 11.82 -20.75
C GLU A 305 6.83 10.89 -21.01
N GLU A 306 7.04 9.78 -21.67
CA GLU A 306 6.02 8.79 -21.95
C GLU A 306 6.16 7.55 -21.06
N VAL A 307 5.05 6.84 -20.87
CA VAL A 307 5.05 5.60 -20.09
C VAL A 307 5.77 4.51 -20.87
N GLY A 308 6.75 3.87 -20.24
CA GLY A 308 7.46 2.76 -20.83
C GLY A 308 6.51 1.59 -21.18
N LYS A 309 6.82 0.89 -22.26
CA LYS A 309 5.97 -0.18 -22.80
C LYS A 309 5.71 -1.30 -21.81
N THR A 310 6.76 -1.72 -21.07
CA THR A 310 6.67 -2.80 -20.10
C THR A 310 5.88 -2.38 -18.87
N CYS A 311 6.09 -1.16 -18.37
CA CYS A 311 5.30 -0.58 -17.29
C CYS A 311 3.82 -0.50 -17.65
N LEU A 312 3.49 -0.04 -18.85
CA LEU A 312 2.11 0.07 -19.33
C LEU A 312 1.44 -1.31 -19.45
N GLU A 313 2.16 -2.29 -19.99
CA GLU A 313 1.63 -3.65 -20.15
C GLU A 313 1.39 -4.33 -18.78
N LEU A 314 2.32 -4.22 -17.83
CA LEU A 314 2.16 -4.72 -16.47
C LEU A 314 0.97 -4.06 -15.76
N TYR A 315 0.85 -2.73 -15.89
CA TYR A 315 -0.28 -1.97 -15.35
C TYR A 315 -1.61 -2.46 -15.90
N THR A 316 -1.70 -2.58 -17.22
CA THR A 316 -2.92 -3.01 -17.92
C THR A 316 -3.32 -4.43 -17.52
N ARG A 317 -2.39 -5.38 -17.55
CA ARG A 317 -2.64 -6.78 -17.17
C ARG A 317 -3.13 -6.91 -15.72
N LEU A 318 -2.54 -6.17 -14.80
CA LEU A 318 -2.97 -6.22 -13.41
C LEU A 318 -4.38 -5.62 -13.24
N GLN A 319 -4.65 -4.49 -13.86
CA GLN A 319 -5.99 -3.90 -13.84
C GLN A 319 -7.04 -4.75 -14.54
N ASP A 320 -6.69 -5.45 -15.61
CA ASP A 320 -7.62 -6.35 -16.32
C ASP A 320 -8.10 -7.47 -15.39
N ILE A 321 -7.22 -8.01 -14.56
CA ILE A 321 -7.60 -8.99 -13.53
C ILE A 321 -8.47 -8.34 -12.45
N GLN A 322 -8.07 -7.18 -11.93
CA GLN A 322 -8.79 -6.49 -10.85
C GLN A 322 -10.22 -6.10 -11.24
N TYR A 323 -10.42 -5.65 -12.47
CA TYR A 323 -11.72 -5.26 -13.00
C TYR A 323 -12.48 -6.39 -13.72
N GLY A 324 -11.94 -7.61 -13.77
CA GLY A 324 -12.59 -8.76 -14.40
C GLY A 324 -12.67 -8.66 -15.92
N ARG A 325 -11.78 -7.91 -16.55
CA ARG A 325 -11.61 -7.86 -18.03
C ARG A 325 -10.81 -9.05 -18.55
N ALA A 326 -9.95 -9.63 -17.69
CA ALA A 326 -9.23 -10.86 -17.97
C ALA A 326 -9.54 -11.92 -16.90
N GLU A 327 -9.34 -13.19 -17.25
CA GLU A 327 -9.46 -14.31 -16.33
C GLU A 327 -8.43 -14.20 -15.20
N ASP A 328 -8.89 -14.41 -13.97
CA ASP A 328 -8.03 -14.52 -12.78
C ASP A 328 -7.53 -15.96 -12.61
N LYS A 329 -6.57 -16.36 -13.42
CA LYS A 329 -5.97 -17.70 -13.37
C LYS A 329 -5.18 -17.99 -12.07
N TYR A 330 -4.98 -16.97 -11.24
CA TYR A 330 -4.22 -17.10 -10.00
C TYR A 330 -5.10 -17.18 -8.74
N GLY A 331 -6.39 -16.95 -8.86
CA GLY A 331 -7.29 -16.86 -7.71
C GLY A 331 -7.00 -15.68 -6.80
N TRP A 332 -6.56 -14.54 -7.36
CA TRP A 332 -6.25 -13.34 -6.58
C TRP A 332 -7.50 -12.55 -6.16
N CYS A 333 -8.58 -12.71 -6.90
CA CYS A 333 -9.81 -11.95 -6.66
C CYS A 333 -10.82 -12.77 -5.85
N THR A 334 -11.32 -12.19 -4.77
CA THR A 334 -12.45 -12.71 -4.01
C THR A 334 -13.70 -11.95 -4.40
N VAL A 335 -14.67 -12.61 -5.04
CA VAL A 335 -15.97 -12.01 -5.37
C VAL A 335 -16.78 -11.84 -4.08
N VAL A 336 -17.28 -10.64 -3.85
CA VAL A 336 -18.03 -10.25 -2.64
C VAL A 336 -19.50 -10.00 -2.93
N LEU A 337 -19.80 -9.38 -4.06
CA LEU A 337 -21.12 -9.02 -4.55
C LEU A 337 -21.24 -9.35 -6.03
#